data_1b4c1a4379d90ae11a981ebb0eb80817
#
_entry.id   1b4c1a4379d90ae11a981ebb0eb80817
#
_cell.length_a   1.000
_cell.length_b   1.000
_cell.length_c   1.000
_cell.angle_alpha   90.00
_cell.angle_beta   90.00
_cell.angle_gamma   90.00
#
_symmetry.space_group_name_H-M   'P 1'
#
loop_
_entity.id
_entity.type
_entity.pdbx_description
1 polymer ?
#
loop_
_entity_poly.entity_id
_entity_poly.type
_entity_poly.pdbx_seq_one_letter_code
_entity_poly.pdbx_strand_id
1 'polypeptide(L)'
;IHYYDREILACASKELNVDEAYLASIDERSMNFMQNVFPVAYGGNSMAFNYVTTEAELIGVQSRLVCEFASSRSCVIVGRCADYLLRDNPNCIRIFLSSDMEDRIDHIAEIYGVSKDEAKKKIKKMDKDRAKYYRSVTGMEWGDARTYDLCLNTSLLGIEKSCDLVEHAVRIFLQSRGIDPDANQEE
;
A
#
# COMPACT_ATOMS: atom_id res chain seq x y z
N ILE A 1 11.42 -5.34 -14.02
CA ILE A 1 10.46 -5.54 -12.91
C ILE A 1 9.47 -4.38 -12.91
N HIS A 2 8.17 -4.69 -12.86
CA HIS A 2 7.11 -3.67 -12.83
C HIS A 2 6.86 -3.19 -11.40
N TYR A 3 6.60 -1.88 -11.23
CA TYR A 3 6.31 -1.28 -9.93
C TYR A 3 4.84 -0.86 -9.89
N TYR A 4 4.10 -1.29 -8.88
CA TYR A 4 2.69 -0.98 -8.67
C TYR A 4 2.47 -0.30 -7.32
N ASP A 5 2.02 0.93 -7.35
CA ASP A 5 1.56 1.72 -6.20
C ASP A 5 0.21 2.37 -6.55
N ARG A 6 0.23 3.56 -7.16
CA ARG A 6 -0.98 4.28 -7.58
C ARG A 6 -1.64 3.69 -8.82
N GLU A 7 -0.90 2.94 -9.63
CA GLU A 7 -1.42 2.29 -10.84
C GLU A 7 -2.57 1.34 -10.55
N ILE A 8 -2.58 0.68 -9.38
CA ILE A 8 -3.70 -0.18 -8.95
C ILE A 8 -4.98 0.64 -8.83
N LEU A 9 -4.89 1.87 -8.29
CA LEU A 9 -6.05 2.75 -8.16
C LEU A 9 -6.55 3.23 -9.52
N ALA A 10 -5.64 3.59 -10.44
CA ALA A 10 -5.98 3.97 -11.81
C ALA A 10 -6.65 2.83 -12.58
N CYS A 11 -6.20 1.60 -12.41
CA CYS A 11 -6.84 0.42 -12.98
C CYS A 11 -8.23 0.18 -12.38
N ALA A 12 -8.36 0.28 -11.04
CA ALA A 12 -9.64 0.16 -10.35
C ALA A 12 -10.64 1.24 -10.80
N SER A 13 -10.18 2.48 -11.03
CA SER A 13 -10.98 3.59 -11.54
C SER A 13 -11.60 3.26 -12.91
N LYS A 14 -10.79 2.74 -13.82
CA LYS A 14 -11.25 2.34 -15.16
C LYS A 14 -12.27 1.20 -15.09
N GLU A 15 -12.03 0.22 -14.26
CA GLU A 15 -12.92 -0.94 -14.14
C GLU A 15 -14.26 -0.59 -13.50
N LEU A 16 -14.24 0.21 -12.44
CA LEU A 16 -15.45 0.66 -11.76
C LEU A 16 -16.16 1.79 -12.50
N ASN A 17 -15.55 2.32 -13.57
CA ASN A 17 -16.04 3.49 -14.33
C ASN A 17 -16.30 4.69 -13.40
N VAL A 18 -15.38 4.96 -12.49
CA VAL A 18 -15.47 6.01 -11.47
C VAL A 18 -14.24 6.90 -11.60
N ASP A 19 -14.39 8.19 -11.32
CA ASP A 19 -13.29 9.15 -11.35
C ASP A 19 -12.16 8.77 -10.37
N GLU A 20 -10.89 8.81 -10.85
CA GLU A 20 -9.73 8.41 -10.07
C GLU A 20 -9.54 9.30 -8.82
N ALA A 21 -9.83 10.61 -8.92
CA ALA A 21 -9.74 11.52 -7.78
C ALA A 21 -10.82 11.20 -6.74
N TYR A 22 -11.99 10.74 -7.17
CA TYR A 22 -13.02 10.25 -6.25
C TYR A 22 -12.57 8.96 -5.56
N LEU A 23 -12.02 7.98 -6.30
CA LEU A 23 -11.47 6.75 -5.69
C LEU A 23 -10.28 7.03 -4.78
N ALA A 24 -9.38 7.94 -5.16
CA ALA A 24 -8.31 8.40 -4.29
C ALA A 24 -8.85 9.02 -3.00
N SER A 25 -9.94 9.77 -3.09
CA SER A 25 -10.61 10.34 -1.91
C SER A 25 -11.26 9.28 -1.02
N ILE A 26 -11.76 8.18 -1.60
CA ILE A 26 -12.26 7.02 -0.83
C ILE A 26 -11.07 6.26 -0.25
N ASP A 27 -10.02 6.05 -1.01
CA ASP A 27 -8.81 5.36 -0.61
C ASP A 27 -8.08 6.12 0.51
N GLU A 28 -8.00 7.44 0.42
CA GLU A 28 -7.57 8.31 1.53
C GLU A 28 -8.59 8.37 2.67
N ARG A 29 -9.89 8.18 2.40
CA ARG A 29 -10.99 8.17 3.35
C ARG A 29 -11.30 6.78 3.90
N SER A 30 -11.01 5.70 3.23
CA SER A 30 -11.02 4.35 3.82
C SER A 30 -10.01 4.26 4.95
N MET A 31 -9.06 5.18 4.92
CA MET A 31 -8.30 5.56 6.09
C MET A 31 -9.08 6.48 7.08
N ASN A 32 -10.22 7.07 6.71
CA ASN A 32 -11.03 7.98 7.55
C ASN A 32 -12.53 7.65 7.63
N PHE A 33 -13.00 6.56 7.06
CA PHE A 33 -14.39 6.33 6.63
C PHE A 33 -15.48 6.29 7.73
N MET A 34 -15.17 6.07 8.98
CA MET A 34 -16.23 5.94 9.99
C MET A 34 -16.92 7.25 10.39
N GLN A 35 -16.49 8.41 9.94
CA GLN A 35 -17.10 9.69 10.35
C GLN A 35 -17.98 10.37 9.29
N ASN A 36 -17.96 9.94 8.02
CA ASN A 36 -18.59 10.72 6.94
C ASN A 36 -19.60 9.98 6.05
N VAL A 37 -20.02 8.76 6.36
CA VAL A 37 -21.02 8.05 5.54
C VAL A 37 -22.47 8.44 5.89
N PHE A 38 -22.71 9.13 6.98
CA PHE A 38 -24.05 9.45 7.47
C PHE A 38 -24.68 10.82 7.12
N PRO A 39 -24.01 11.81 6.50
CA PRO A 39 -24.70 13.07 6.18
C PRO A 39 -25.49 13.04 4.85
N VAL A 40 -25.33 12.02 4.01
CA VAL A 40 -25.97 12.01 2.66
C VAL A 40 -27.37 11.39 2.68
N ALA A 41 -27.79 10.79 3.77
CA ALA A 41 -29.12 10.16 3.87
C ALA A 41 -30.29 11.14 4.11
N TYR A 42 -30.03 12.44 4.30
CA TYR A 42 -31.07 13.44 4.49
C TYR A 42 -30.83 14.70 3.65
N GLY A 43 -31.41 14.71 2.46
CA GLY A 43 -31.75 15.95 1.74
C GLY A 43 -30.99 16.20 0.44
N GLY A 44 -31.60 15.90 -0.68
CA GLY A 44 -31.40 16.65 -1.92
C GLY A 44 -30.91 15.87 -3.15
N ASN A 45 -31.80 15.69 -4.09
CA ASN A 45 -31.66 15.39 -5.52
C ASN A 45 -31.10 14.05 -5.97
N SER A 46 -32.01 13.28 -6.49
CA SER A 46 -31.94 11.91 -6.98
C SER A 46 -31.07 11.65 -8.23
N MET A 47 -30.06 12.42 -8.55
CA MET A 47 -29.19 12.16 -9.72
C MET A 47 -27.77 11.71 -9.39
N ALA A 48 -27.39 11.64 -8.11
CA ALA A 48 -26.06 11.18 -7.69
C ALA A 48 -26.02 9.71 -7.29
N PHE A 49 -27.10 8.97 -7.40
CA PHE A 49 -27.22 7.60 -6.89
C PHE A 49 -26.57 6.50 -7.74
N ASN A 50 -26.01 6.83 -8.91
CA ASN A 50 -25.43 5.82 -9.80
C ASN A 50 -23.92 5.59 -9.62
N TYR A 51 -23.25 6.20 -8.64
CA TYR A 51 -21.79 6.14 -8.51
C TYR A 51 -21.30 5.96 -7.06
N VAL A 52 -22.07 5.35 -6.18
CA VAL A 52 -21.55 5.00 -4.85
C VAL A 52 -20.89 3.64 -4.96
N THR A 53 -19.65 3.63 -5.43
CA THR A 53 -18.77 2.47 -5.22
C THR A 53 -18.60 2.31 -3.73
N THR A 54 -19.00 1.18 -3.19
CA THR A 54 -18.81 0.88 -1.78
C THR A 54 -17.32 0.62 -1.51
N GLU A 55 -16.87 0.91 -0.29
CA GLU A 55 -15.50 0.56 0.14
C GLU A 55 -15.22 -0.93 -0.11
N ALA A 56 -16.19 -1.80 0.12
CA ALA A 56 -16.08 -3.23 -0.12
C ALA A 56 -15.84 -3.58 -1.61
N GLU A 57 -16.50 -2.89 -2.54
CA GLU A 57 -16.29 -3.09 -3.97
C GLU A 57 -14.89 -2.64 -4.37
N LEU A 58 -14.43 -1.49 -3.89
CA LEU A 58 -13.09 -1.00 -4.15
C LEU A 58 -12.02 -1.97 -3.63
N ILE A 59 -12.16 -2.44 -2.38
CA ILE A 59 -11.26 -3.44 -1.80
C ILE A 59 -11.28 -4.73 -2.63
N GLY A 60 -12.45 -5.17 -3.08
CA GLY A 60 -12.60 -6.36 -3.92
C GLY A 60 -11.86 -6.24 -5.25
N VAL A 61 -12.03 -5.12 -5.95
CA VAL A 61 -11.34 -4.85 -7.22
C VAL A 61 -9.83 -4.72 -7.01
N GLN A 62 -9.38 -3.97 -6.03
CA GLN A 62 -7.95 -3.85 -5.71
C GLN A 62 -7.32 -5.19 -5.37
N SER A 63 -7.99 -6.01 -4.56
CA SER A 63 -7.50 -7.35 -4.18
C SER A 63 -7.33 -8.26 -5.40
N ARG A 64 -8.29 -8.22 -6.33
CA ARG A 64 -8.22 -8.99 -7.57
C ARG A 64 -7.08 -8.51 -8.47
N LEU A 65 -6.92 -7.20 -8.65
CA LEU A 65 -5.84 -6.60 -9.44
C LEU A 65 -4.46 -6.95 -8.86
N VAL A 66 -4.28 -6.93 -7.54
CA VAL A 66 -3.04 -7.37 -6.88
C VAL A 66 -2.70 -8.81 -7.25
N CYS A 67 -3.66 -9.72 -7.15
CA CYS A 67 -3.45 -11.13 -7.49
C CYS A 67 -3.16 -11.32 -8.99
N GLU A 68 -3.86 -10.59 -9.86
CA GLU A 68 -3.68 -10.64 -11.31
C GLU A 68 -2.29 -10.14 -11.73
N PHE A 69 -1.85 -9.01 -11.20
CA PHE A 69 -0.53 -8.47 -11.49
C PHE A 69 0.59 -9.40 -11.00
N ALA A 70 0.46 -9.92 -9.78
CA ALA A 70 1.44 -10.84 -9.22
C ALA A 70 1.52 -12.17 -9.99
N SER A 71 0.42 -12.60 -10.63
CA SER A 71 0.42 -13.83 -11.44
C SER A 71 0.89 -13.62 -12.88
N SER A 72 0.80 -12.39 -13.39
CA SER A 72 1.12 -12.10 -14.79
C SER A 72 2.58 -11.84 -15.05
N ARG A 73 3.33 -11.31 -14.07
CA ARG A 73 4.75 -10.91 -14.25
C ARG A 73 5.46 -10.65 -12.93
N SER A 74 6.79 -10.58 -12.97
CA SER A 74 7.60 -10.14 -11.84
C SER A 74 7.33 -8.67 -11.54
N CYS A 75 6.93 -8.36 -10.28
CA CYS A 75 6.53 -7.02 -9.90
C CYS A 75 6.87 -6.70 -8.44
N VAL A 76 6.90 -5.41 -8.14
CA VAL A 76 6.92 -4.86 -6.78
C VAL A 76 5.58 -4.19 -6.53
N ILE A 77 4.87 -4.59 -5.48
CA ILE A 77 3.57 -4.04 -5.10
C ILE A 77 3.71 -3.35 -3.75
N VAL A 78 3.28 -2.09 -3.65
CA VAL A 78 3.36 -1.31 -2.42
C VAL A 78 1.98 -1.18 -1.76
N GLY A 79 1.87 -1.71 -0.54
CA GLY A 79 0.67 -1.60 0.27
C GLY A 79 -0.50 -2.47 -0.21
N ARG A 80 -1.75 -1.98 -0.12
CA ARG A 80 -3.00 -2.66 -0.55
C ARG A 80 -3.21 -4.04 0.07
N CYS A 81 -2.65 -4.28 1.26
CA CYS A 81 -2.65 -5.60 1.89
C CYS A 81 -2.09 -6.72 0.99
N ALA A 82 -1.19 -6.37 0.04
CA ALA A 82 -0.62 -7.33 -0.90
C ALA A 82 0.16 -8.44 -0.18
N ASP A 83 0.81 -8.12 0.93
CA ASP A 83 1.46 -9.07 1.82
C ASP A 83 0.52 -10.15 2.34
N TYR A 84 -0.72 -9.78 2.67
CA TYR A 84 -1.76 -10.73 3.11
C TYR A 84 -2.37 -11.49 1.94
N LEU A 85 -2.70 -10.78 0.84
CA LEU A 85 -3.32 -11.38 -0.34
C LEU A 85 -2.41 -12.43 -0.99
N LEU A 86 -1.10 -12.19 -0.99
CA LEU A 86 -0.10 -13.06 -1.62
C LEU A 86 0.63 -13.96 -0.62
N ARG A 87 0.15 -14.10 0.61
CA ARG A 87 0.81 -14.87 1.69
C ARG A 87 1.04 -16.34 1.35
N ASP A 88 0.18 -16.91 0.52
CA ASP A 88 0.25 -18.31 0.10
C ASP A 88 1.04 -18.48 -1.24
N ASN A 89 1.52 -17.38 -1.83
CA ASN A 89 2.34 -17.44 -3.04
C ASN A 89 3.80 -17.71 -2.68
N PRO A 90 4.36 -18.89 -3.04
CA PRO A 90 5.74 -19.25 -2.70
C PRO A 90 6.79 -18.38 -3.37
N ASN A 91 6.43 -17.62 -4.42
CA ASN A 91 7.30 -16.71 -5.14
C ASN A 91 7.16 -15.24 -4.70
N CYS A 92 6.50 -14.99 -3.59
CA CYS A 92 6.35 -13.66 -3.00
C CYS A 92 7.25 -13.54 -1.77
N ILE A 93 8.06 -12.48 -1.71
CA ILE A 93 8.78 -12.04 -0.51
C ILE A 93 8.07 -10.80 0.06
N ARG A 94 7.69 -10.85 1.34
CA ARG A 94 6.96 -9.81 2.03
C ARG A 94 7.91 -9.00 2.88
N ILE A 95 8.01 -7.70 2.60
CA ILE A 95 8.98 -6.82 3.23
C ILE A 95 8.24 -5.68 3.94
N PHE A 96 8.56 -5.47 5.21
CA PHE A 96 8.07 -4.32 5.98
C PHE A 96 9.21 -3.33 6.23
N LEU A 97 9.02 -2.10 5.79
CA LEU A 97 9.97 -1.01 6.01
C LEU A 97 9.42 -0.07 7.07
N SER A 98 10.23 0.22 8.07
CA SER A 98 9.95 1.20 9.12
C SER A 98 11.06 2.25 9.17
N SER A 99 10.79 3.35 9.86
CA SER A 99 11.78 4.40 10.13
C SER A 99 11.42 5.05 11.46
N ASP A 100 12.42 5.60 12.15
CA ASP A 100 12.26 6.30 13.41
C ASP A 100 11.39 7.55 13.22
N MET A 101 10.61 7.89 14.24
CA MET A 101 9.64 8.99 14.15
C MET A 101 10.29 10.33 13.80
N GLU A 102 11.49 10.58 14.26
CA GLU A 102 12.23 11.83 14.03
C GLU A 102 12.61 11.98 12.55
N ASP A 103 13.19 10.94 11.96
CA ASP A 103 13.57 10.92 10.54
C ASP A 103 12.35 11.05 9.64
N ARG A 104 11.25 10.40 10.01
CA ARG A 104 9.97 10.52 9.30
C ARG A 104 9.40 11.93 9.36
N ILE A 105 9.50 12.60 10.52
CA ILE A 105 9.04 13.98 10.70
C ILE A 105 9.85 14.91 9.81
N ASP A 106 11.18 14.78 9.80
CA ASP A 106 12.05 15.63 9.01
C ASP A 106 11.79 15.46 7.53
N HIS A 107 11.69 14.22 7.05
CA HIS A 107 11.36 13.90 5.67
C HIS A 107 9.99 14.45 5.21
N ILE A 108 8.95 14.26 6.02
CA ILE A 108 7.60 14.75 5.68
C ILE A 108 7.53 16.28 5.75
N ALA A 109 8.22 16.90 6.72
CA ALA A 109 8.29 18.35 6.82
C ALA A 109 8.96 18.96 5.58
N GLU A 110 10.04 18.35 5.08
CA GLU A 110 10.76 18.77 3.89
C GLU A 110 9.91 18.63 2.62
N ILE A 111 9.36 17.43 2.38
CA ILE A 111 8.60 17.13 1.15
C ILE A 111 7.35 18.02 1.02
N TYR A 112 6.62 18.21 2.11
CA TYR A 112 5.35 18.94 2.08
C TYR A 112 5.47 20.42 2.46
N GLY A 113 6.66 20.90 2.84
CA GLY A 113 6.87 22.29 3.26
C GLY A 113 6.05 22.66 4.51
N VAL A 114 5.85 21.71 5.44
CA VAL A 114 5.04 21.89 6.65
C VAL A 114 5.92 21.94 7.90
N SER A 115 5.38 22.43 9.01
CA SER A 115 6.08 22.40 10.30
C SER A 115 6.28 20.96 10.80
N LYS A 116 7.32 20.73 11.62
CA LYS A 116 7.56 19.42 12.25
C LYS A 116 6.38 18.93 13.08
N ASP A 117 5.67 19.84 13.75
CA ASP A 117 4.46 19.48 14.51
C ASP A 117 3.30 19.03 13.61
N GLU A 118 3.11 19.67 12.47
CA GLU A 118 2.13 19.25 11.47
C GLU A 118 2.53 17.93 10.83
N ALA A 119 3.79 17.74 10.47
CA ALA A 119 4.34 16.48 9.96
C ALA A 119 4.08 15.34 10.94
N LYS A 120 4.38 15.54 12.23
CA LYS A 120 4.12 14.56 13.30
C LYS A 120 2.65 14.18 13.42
N LYS A 121 1.74 15.16 13.33
CA LYS A 121 0.29 14.91 13.36
C LYS A 121 -0.16 14.11 12.16
N LYS A 122 0.32 14.47 10.95
CA LYS A 122 0.03 13.75 9.70
C LYS A 122 0.49 12.28 9.77
N ILE A 123 1.74 12.04 10.20
CA ILE A 123 2.31 10.70 10.33
C ILE A 123 1.47 9.84 11.27
N LYS A 124 1.19 10.34 12.49
CA LYS A 124 0.38 9.59 13.47
C LYS A 124 -1.02 9.25 12.95
N LYS A 125 -1.64 10.19 12.23
CA LYS A 125 -2.94 9.95 11.61
C LYS A 125 -2.84 8.88 10.54
N MET A 126 -1.90 8.99 9.60
CA MET A 126 -1.72 8.02 8.52
C MET A 126 -1.41 6.61 9.03
N ASP A 127 -0.54 6.49 10.04
CA ASP A 127 -0.23 5.18 10.62
C ASP A 127 -1.45 4.54 11.30
N LYS A 128 -2.23 5.34 12.04
CA LYS A 128 -3.48 4.88 12.64
C LYS A 128 -4.48 4.41 11.59
N ASP A 129 -4.60 5.17 10.51
CA ASP A 129 -5.53 4.89 9.43
C ASP A 129 -5.09 3.62 8.66
N ARG A 130 -3.79 3.46 8.36
CA ARG A 130 -3.23 2.23 7.78
C ARG A 130 -3.46 1.00 8.66
N ALA A 131 -3.18 1.12 9.95
CA ALA A 131 -3.39 0.02 10.89
C ALA A 131 -4.87 -0.40 10.95
N LYS A 132 -5.78 0.59 10.95
CA LYS A 132 -7.22 0.33 10.92
C LYS A 132 -7.66 -0.36 9.62
N TYR A 133 -7.22 0.15 8.48
CA TYR A 133 -7.50 -0.43 7.17
C TYR A 133 -6.98 -1.88 7.08
N TYR A 134 -5.72 -2.08 7.41
CA TYR A 134 -5.10 -3.41 7.40
C TYR A 134 -5.87 -4.40 8.27
N ARG A 135 -6.22 -4.00 9.49
CA ARG A 135 -7.01 -4.84 10.41
C ARG A 135 -8.41 -5.13 9.86
N SER A 136 -9.07 -4.16 9.21
CA SER A 136 -10.41 -4.37 8.65
C SER A 136 -10.42 -5.37 7.49
N VAL A 137 -9.36 -5.41 6.68
CA VAL A 137 -9.23 -6.28 5.51
C VAL A 137 -8.70 -7.66 5.89
N THR A 138 -7.72 -7.72 6.81
CA THR A 138 -6.96 -8.94 7.08
C THR A 138 -7.29 -9.59 8.42
N GLY A 139 -7.90 -8.85 9.35
CA GLY A 139 -8.07 -9.25 10.75
C GLY A 139 -6.78 -9.23 11.57
N MET A 140 -5.64 -8.82 11.00
CA MET A 140 -4.31 -8.87 11.61
C MET A 140 -3.82 -7.48 12.01
N GLU A 141 -2.75 -7.44 12.81
CA GLU A 141 -2.10 -6.18 13.19
C GLU A 141 -1.12 -5.73 12.09
N TRP A 142 -1.21 -4.45 11.70
CA TRP A 142 -0.29 -3.86 10.73
C TRP A 142 1.12 -3.71 11.34
N GLY A 143 2.14 -4.20 10.61
CA GLY A 143 3.52 -4.14 11.07
C GLY A 143 3.92 -5.23 12.08
N ASP A 144 3.08 -6.26 12.27
CA ASP A 144 3.48 -7.44 13.04
C ASP A 144 4.59 -8.19 12.30
N ALA A 145 5.81 -8.17 12.84
CA ALA A 145 6.99 -8.77 12.23
C ALA A 145 6.81 -10.26 11.84
N ARG A 146 5.88 -10.96 12.47
CA ARG A 146 5.58 -12.38 12.17
C ARG A 146 4.87 -12.59 10.84
N THR A 147 4.33 -11.53 10.25
CA THR A 147 3.60 -11.58 8.98
C THR A 147 4.47 -11.23 7.78
N TYR A 148 5.72 -10.83 7.99
CA TYR A 148 6.67 -10.45 6.97
C TYR A 148 7.89 -11.36 6.96
N ASP A 149 8.53 -11.50 5.80
CA ASP A 149 9.74 -12.30 5.62
C ASP A 149 11.00 -11.49 5.95
N LEU A 150 10.93 -10.15 5.78
CA LEU A 150 11.97 -9.20 6.15
C LEU A 150 11.35 -7.94 6.75
N CYS A 151 11.85 -7.53 7.93
CA CYS A 151 11.51 -6.25 8.53
C CYS A 151 12.79 -5.42 8.68
N LEU A 152 12.76 -4.18 8.19
CA LEU A 152 13.93 -3.31 8.19
C LEU A 152 13.59 -1.92 8.71
N ASN A 153 14.39 -1.42 9.65
CA ASN A 153 14.37 -0.01 10.05
C ASN A 153 15.38 0.78 9.20
N THR A 154 14.87 1.62 8.30
CA THR A 154 15.70 2.40 7.37
C THR A 154 16.48 3.52 8.06
N SER A 155 16.11 3.93 9.27
CA SER A 155 16.86 4.91 10.05
C SER A 155 18.21 4.38 10.50
N LEU A 156 18.35 3.05 10.69
CA LEU A 156 19.59 2.43 11.14
C LEU A 156 20.71 2.54 10.09
N LEU A 157 20.38 2.34 8.82
CA LEU A 157 21.35 2.24 7.74
C LEU A 157 21.32 3.43 6.76
N GLY A 158 20.26 4.22 6.79
CA GLY A 158 19.93 5.18 5.74
C GLY A 158 19.26 4.49 4.53
N ILE A 159 18.70 5.30 3.63
CA ILE A 159 17.91 4.79 2.50
C ILE A 159 18.77 3.96 1.54
N GLU A 160 19.94 4.45 1.11
CA GLU A 160 20.81 3.79 0.13
C GLU A 160 21.20 2.37 0.58
N LYS A 161 21.77 2.25 1.78
CA LYS A 161 22.17 0.94 2.32
C LYS A 161 21.01 0.02 2.61
N SER A 162 19.84 0.59 2.91
CA SER A 162 18.60 -0.18 3.05
C SER A 162 18.15 -0.76 1.72
N CYS A 163 18.30 -0.02 0.62
CA CYS A 163 18.05 -0.52 -0.72
C CYS A 163 19.00 -1.68 -1.08
N ASP A 164 20.31 -1.51 -0.82
CA ASP A 164 21.31 -2.57 -1.06
C ASP A 164 20.97 -3.85 -0.30
N LEU A 165 20.55 -3.70 0.97
CA LEU A 165 20.19 -4.85 1.80
C LEU A 165 18.92 -5.56 1.30
N VAL A 166 17.91 -4.79 0.90
CA VAL A 166 16.68 -5.34 0.32
C VAL A 166 16.97 -6.05 -0.99
N GLU A 167 17.75 -5.43 -1.88
CA GLU A 167 18.15 -6.06 -3.15
C GLU A 167 18.89 -7.39 -2.88
N HIS A 168 19.84 -7.39 -1.96
CA HIS A 168 20.58 -8.60 -1.62
C HIS A 168 19.67 -9.71 -1.07
N ALA A 169 18.73 -9.37 -0.18
CA ALA A 169 17.75 -10.31 0.35
C ALA A 169 16.86 -10.90 -0.76
N VAL A 170 16.40 -10.05 -1.70
CA VAL A 170 15.60 -10.49 -2.86
C VAL A 170 16.41 -11.42 -3.74
N ARG A 171 17.68 -11.12 -4.01
CA ARG A 171 18.57 -12.00 -4.80
C ARG A 171 18.74 -13.39 -4.17
N ILE A 172 18.98 -13.44 -2.85
CA ILE A 172 19.05 -14.71 -2.10
C ILE A 172 17.73 -15.47 -2.20
N PHE A 173 16.60 -14.78 -2.03
CA PHE A 173 15.28 -15.38 -2.15
C PHE A 173 15.06 -15.99 -3.54
N LEU A 174 15.33 -15.26 -4.62
CA LEU A 174 15.19 -15.74 -6.01
C LEU A 174 16.07 -16.97 -6.25
N GLN A 175 17.35 -16.92 -5.86
CA GLN A 175 18.29 -18.04 -6.00
C GLN A 175 17.79 -19.28 -5.23
N SER A 176 17.21 -19.11 -4.02
CA SER A 176 16.64 -20.23 -3.26
C SER A 176 15.45 -20.90 -3.96
N ARG A 177 14.84 -20.22 -4.93
CA ARG A 177 13.74 -20.71 -5.78
C ARG A 177 14.22 -21.20 -7.14
N GLY A 178 15.53 -21.21 -7.38
CA GLY A 178 16.11 -21.59 -8.68
C GLY A 178 15.88 -20.55 -9.78
N ILE A 179 15.56 -19.31 -9.40
CA ILE A 179 15.36 -18.19 -10.33
C ILE A 179 16.68 -17.40 -10.40
N ASP A 180 17.20 -17.23 -11.59
CA ASP A 180 18.36 -16.38 -11.81
C ASP A 180 17.93 -14.90 -11.79
N PRO A 181 18.43 -14.10 -10.81
CA PRO A 181 18.05 -12.69 -10.71
C PRO A 181 18.57 -11.82 -11.86
N ASP A 182 19.53 -12.30 -12.64
CA ASP A 182 20.17 -11.56 -13.73
C ASP A 182 19.74 -12.05 -15.14
N ALA A 183 18.91 -13.08 -15.24
CA ALA A 183 18.50 -13.73 -16.50
C ALA A 183 17.78 -12.80 -17.51
N ASN A 184 17.35 -11.59 -17.14
CA ASN A 184 16.64 -10.65 -18.01
C ASN A 184 17.36 -9.29 -18.15
N GLN A 185 18.67 -9.22 -17.95
CA GLN A 185 19.43 -7.97 -18.15
C GLN A 185 20.01 -7.83 -19.58
N GLU A 186 19.73 -8.79 -20.47
CA GLU A 186 20.28 -8.81 -21.86
C GLU A 186 19.24 -8.49 -22.95
N GLU A 187 18.21 -7.66 -22.66
CA GLU A 187 17.35 -7.10 -23.72
C GLU A 187 17.25 -5.58 -23.65
#